data_e23ebe74e2fe92841c61a15677173cf9
#
_entry.id   e23ebe74e2fe92841c61a15677173cf9
#
_cell.length_a   1.000
_cell.length_b   1.000
_cell.length_c   1.000
_cell.angle_alpha   90.00
_cell.angle_beta   90.00
_cell.angle_gamma   90.00
#
_symmetry.space_group_name_H-M   'P 1'
#
loop_
_entity.id
_entity.type
_entity.pdbx_description
1 polymer ?
#
loop_
_entity_poly.entity_id
_entity_poly.type
_entity_poly.pdbx_seq_one_letter_code
_entity_poly.pdbx_strand_id
1 'polypeptide(L)'
;AWWQADCGPNWGHNCLIRTAPFRAHCMLPVLDGTGPLSGYILSHDQLEAALMRSAGYEVRVLAEETESQEANPPSLADFIRRDLRWCYGNMQYWKLLRIGGLAPVSRLQLYLAIQMYLAAPAWMVFIFGGAWLATQSDQVAGVPLWAGLGLFALLMTLNLFPKLMGLAQILADPHRAVTYGGRGRVVAGGFAEILFSMLVTPVVAFALTRFMIGLAFGKRIGWSAQQRSRERLEWGEAAAVFWPQTLAGLALAGWLAAMAPWALVFGAPILVSLIAAIPLAVATTMPFANRLSLDLGLFDIPEDRVGIDAANPAPLREADIA
;
A
#
# COMPACT_ATOMS: atom_id res chain seq x y z
N ALA A 1 -9.95 -13.38 5.80
CA ALA A 1 -11.38 -13.60 6.09
C ALA A 1 -11.55 -14.64 7.21
N TRP A 2 -11.00 -15.84 7.06
CA TRP A 2 -11.26 -16.95 7.98
C TRP A 2 -10.89 -16.68 9.45
N TRP A 3 -9.73 -16.15 9.74
CA TRP A 3 -9.27 -15.87 11.11
C TRP A 3 -10.00 -14.69 11.77
N GLN A 4 -10.62 -13.82 10.97
CA GLN A 4 -11.34 -12.64 11.46
C GLN A 4 -12.77 -12.97 11.88
N ALA A 5 -13.31 -14.11 11.40
CA ALA A 5 -14.65 -14.59 11.69
C ALA A 5 -15.72 -13.48 11.54
N ASP A 6 -16.37 -13.12 12.65
CA ASP A 6 -17.43 -12.12 12.73
C ASP A 6 -16.92 -10.69 13.05
N CYS A 7 -15.61 -10.50 13.11
CA CYS A 7 -14.94 -9.25 13.45
C CYS A 7 -13.98 -8.82 12.33
N GLY A 8 -14.48 -8.79 11.07
CA GLY A 8 -13.74 -8.34 9.92
C GLY A 8 -13.53 -6.82 9.90
N PRO A 9 -12.48 -6.31 9.22
CA PRO A 9 -12.34 -4.90 8.92
C PRO A 9 -13.28 -4.49 7.79
N ASN A 10 -13.58 -3.19 7.69
CA ASN A 10 -14.16 -2.56 6.52
C ASN A 10 -13.12 -1.64 5.88
N TRP A 11 -12.96 -1.73 4.56
CA TRP A 11 -12.03 -0.90 3.79
C TRP A 11 -12.72 0.23 3.02
N GLY A 12 -14.06 0.38 3.20
CA GLY A 12 -14.85 1.45 2.64
C GLY A 12 -15.29 1.27 1.19
N HIS A 13 -14.91 0.17 0.57
CA HIS A 13 -15.30 -0.19 -0.79
C HIS A 13 -15.60 -1.69 -0.88
N ASN A 14 -16.33 -2.07 -1.93
CA ASN A 14 -16.77 -3.46 -2.14
C ASN A 14 -17.45 -4.04 -0.87
N CYS A 15 -18.36 -3.28 -0.27
CA CYS A 15 -19.04 -3.66 0.96
C CYS A 15 -20.56 -3.46 0.87
N LEU A 16 -21.28 -4.32 1.58
CA LEU A 16 -22.72 -4.22 1.79
C LEU A 16 -22.99 -3.93 3.28
N ILE A 17 -23.73 -2.89 3.56
CA ILE A 17 -24.01 -2.43 4.92
C ILE A 17 -25.52 -2.34 5.15
N ARG A 18 -25.99 -2.93 6.25
CA ARG A 18 -27.38 -2.74 6.71
C ARG A 18 -27.58 -1.29 7.14
N THR A 19 -28.44 -0.56 6.46
CA THR A 19 -28.67 0.88 6.68
C THR A 19 -29.23 1.22 8.05
N ALA A 20 -30.21 0.46 8.55
CA ALA A 20 -30.84 0.77 9.83
C ALA A 20 -29.87 0.71 11.02
N PRO A 21 -29.13 -0.39 11.25
CA PRO A 21 -28.12 -0.43 12.32
C PRO A 21 -26.97 0.54 12.09
N PHE A 22 -26.54 0.75 10.84
CA PHE A 22 -25.50 1.72 10.52
C PHE A 22 -25.89 3.14 10.96
N ARG A 23 -27.10 3.58 10.62
CA ARG A 23 -27.61 4.90 11.05
C ARG A 23 -27.74 5.01 12.57
N ALA A 24 -28.06 3.92 13.26
CA ALA A 24 -28.28 3.93 14.71
C ALA A 24 -26.95 3.94 15.50
N HIS A 25 -25.87 3.33 14.98
CA HIS A 25 -24.68 3.03 15.77
C HIS A 25 -23.38 3.62 15.22
N CYS A 26 -23.33 4.03 13.95
CA CYS A 26 -22.10 4.53 13.32
C CYS A 26 -22.02 6.06 13.25
N MET A 27 -22.49 6.75 14.31
CA MET A 27 -22.25 8.18 14.45
C MET A 27 -20.78 8.44 14.78
N LEU A 28 -20.08 9.06 13.85
CA LEU A 28 -18.66 9.34 13.99
C LEU A 28 -18.42 10.54 14.91
N PRO A 29 -17.52 10.43 15.89
CA PRO A 29 -17.16 11.57 16.73
C PRO A 29 -16.33 12.58 15.92
N VAL A 30 -16.49 13.87 16.24
CA VAL A 30 -15.53 14.90 15.83
C VAL A 30 -14.41 14.90 16.85
N LEU A 31 -13.17 14.77 16.39
CA LEU A 31 -12.00 14.67 17.28
C LEU A 31 -11.64 16.05 17.86
N ASP A 32 -11.66 16.16 19.17
CA ASP A 32 -11.37 17.40 19.91
C ASP A 32 -9.94 17.89 19.76
N GLY A 33 -9.76 19.21 19.99
CA GLY A 33 -8.48 19.88 20.04
C GLY A 33 -8.12 20.62 18.76
N THR A 34 -6.95 21.28 18.80
CA THR A 34 -6.41 22.09 17.69
C THR A 34 -5.24 21.42 16.95
N GLY A 35 -4.81 20.25 17.42
CA GLY A 35 -3.69 19.50 16.86
C GLY A 35 -3.97 18.94 15.46
N PRO A 36 -2.94 18.44 14.76
CA PRO A 36 -3.07 17.95 13.40
C PRO A 36 -4.02 16.77 13.26
N LEU A 37 -4.23 15.97 14.30
CA LEU A 37 -5.14 14.81 14.28
C LEU A 37 -6.56 15.13 14.79
N SER A 38 -6.95 16.40 14.84
CA SER A 38 -8.29 16.84 15.28
C SER A 38 -9.21 17.07 14.09
N GLY A 39 -10.52 17.19 14.37
CA GLY A 39 -11.55 17.44 13.38
C GLY A 39 -12.25 16.19 12.89
N TYR A 40 -12.77 16.21 11.67
CA TYR A 40 -13.48 15.07 11.09
C TYR A 40 -12.53 13.89 10.82
N ILE A 41 -13.05 12.68 11.02
CA ILE A 41 -12.30 11.45 10.74
C ILE A 41 -12.27 11.23 9.23
N LEU A 42 -11.09 11.06 8.65
CA LEU A 42 -10.93 10.88 7.20
C LEU A 42 -10.98 9.42 6.77
N SER A 43 -10.43 8.49 7.55
CA SER A 43 -10.58 7.04 7.34
C SER A 43 -11.59 6.52 8.35
N HIS A 44 -12.86 6.54 7.99
CA HIS A 44 -13.94 6.20 8.90
C HIS A 44 -14.30 4.71 8.88
N ASP A 45 -14.01 4.03 7.79
CA ASP A 45 -14.49 2.70 7.45
C ASP A 45 -14.18 1.64 8.51
N GLN A 46 -12.94 1.56 8.96
CA GLN A 46 -12.55 0.60 9.99
C GLN A 46 -13.16 0.93 11.36
N LEU A 47 -13.38 2.23 11.65
CA LEU A 47 -14.08 2.62 12.86
C LEU A 47 -15.56 2.24 12.80
N GLU A 48 -16.21 2.41 11.66
CA GLU A 48 -17.61 2.00 11.44
C GLU A 48 -17.78 0.49 11.66
N ALA A 49 -16.86 -0.33 11.12
CA ALA A 49 -16.83 -1.76 11.41
C ALA A 49 -16.71 -2.05 12.92
N ALA A 50 -15.82 -1.33 13.60
CA ALA A 50 -15.63 -1.47 15.05
C ALA A 50 -16.87 -1.05 15.84
N LEU A 51 -17.59 0.01 15.43
CA LEU A 51 -18.82 0.47 16.04
C LEU A 51 -19.98 -0.52 15.81
N MET A 52 -20.11 -1.06 14.60
CA MET A 52 -21.09 -2.10 14.30
C MET A 52 -20.86 -3.34 15.18
N ARG A 53 -19.62 -3.76 15.35
CA ARG A 53 -19.29 -4.87 16.28
C ARG A 53 -19.63 -4.54 17.73
N SER A 54 -19.36 -3.32 18.18
CA SER A 54 -19.71 -2.88 19.54
C SER A 54 -21.21 -2.89 19.79
N ALA A 55 -22.00 -2.68 18.74
CA ALA A 55 -23.47 -2.75 18.79
C ALA A 55 -24.02 -4.19 18.67
N GLY A 56 -23.16 -5.22 18.63
CA GLY A 56 -23.56 -6.63 18.55
C GLY A 56 -23.80 -7.15 17.14
N TYR A 57 -23.51 -6.37 16.10
CA TYR A 57 -23.59 -6.83 14.71
C TYR A 57 -22.29 -7.46 14.24
N GLU A 58 -22.40 -8.42 13.33
CA GLU A 58 -21.27 -9.06 12.72
C GLU A 58 -20.74 -8.25 11.55
N VAL A 59 -19.41 -8.20 11.40
CA VAL A 59 -18.72 -7.69 10.22
C VAL A 59 -17.89 -8.80 9.64
N ARG A 60 -18.22 -9.25 8.44
CA ARG A 60 -17.57 -10.42 7.81
C ARG A 60 -16.90 -10.02 6.51
N VAL A 61 -15.72 -10.55 6.28
CA VAL A 61 -15.02 -10.47 4.99
C VAL A 61 -15.32 -11.76 4.23
N LEU A 62 -15.94 -11.64 3.07
CA LEU A 62 -16.17 -12.76 2.17
C LEU A 62 -14.86 -13.08 1.43
N ALA A 63 -14.45 -14.36 1.46
CA ALA A 63 -13.24 -14.83 0.78
C ALA A 63 -13.55 -15.34 -0.64
N GLU A 64 -14.43 -14.64 -1.33
CA GLU A 64 -14.88 -14.99 -2.67
C GLU A 64 -14.47 -13.88 -3.64
N GLU A 65 -13.95 -14.28 -4.79
CA GLU A 65 -13.72 -13.38 -5.92
C GLU A 65 -15.06 -13.25 -6.66
N THR A 66 -15.66 -12.06 -6.54
CA THR A 66 -16.94 -11.75 -7.18
C THR A 66 -16.74 -10.63 -8.20
N GLU A 67 -17.83 -10.21 -8.84
CA GLU A 67 -17.84 -9.16 -9.87
C GLU A 67 -17.61 -7.75 -9.35
N SER A 68 -17.28 -7.58 -8.05
CA SER A 68 -17.02 -6.28 -7.43
C SER A 68 -15.55 -5.90 -7.60
N GLN A 69 -15.28 -4.84 -8.34
CA GLN A 69 -13.93 -4.44 -8.73
C GLN A 69 -13.66 -2.97 -8.44
N GLU A 70 -12.40 -2.63 -8.21
CA GLU A 70 -11.95 -1.26 -8.03
C GLU A 70 -10.67 -1.00 -8.84
N ALA A 71 -10.65 0.09 -9.59
CA ALA A 71 -9.46 0.50 -10.33
C ALA A 71 -8.45 1.19 -9.41
N ASN A 72 -7.17 0.89 -9.61
CA ASN A 72 -6.08 1.61 -8.97
C ASN A 72 -5.94 3.04 -9.52
N PRO A 73 -5.34 3.97 -8.74
CA PRO A 73 -5.00 5.30 -9.25
C PRO A 73 -4.12 5.21 -10.51
N PRO A 74 -4.34 6.13 -11.49
CA PRO A 74 -3.73 6.01 -12.81
C PRO A 74 -2.23 6.32 -12.84
N SER A 75 -1.67 6.91 -11.78
CA SER A 75 -0.25 7.22 -11.69
C SER A 75 0.29 7.00 -10.28
N LEU A 76 1.62 6.83 -10.17
CA LEU A 76 2.31 6.73 -8.88
C LEU A 76 2.11 8.00 -8.03
N ALA A 77 2.00 9.18 -8.66
CA ALA A 77 1.71 10.43 -7.96
C ALA A 77 0.31 10.42 -7.34
N ASP A 78 -0.68 9.94 -8.07
CA ASP A 78 -2.07 9.83 -7.59
C ASP A 78 -2.21 8.73 -6.53
N PHE A 79 -1.49 7.63 -6.70
CA PHE A 79 -1.38 6.56 -5.70
C PHE A 79 -0.85 7.12 -4.36
N ILE A 80 0.28 7.84 -4.39
CA ILE A 80 0.85 8.44 -3.17
C ILE A 80 -0.11 9.45 -2.56
N ARG A 81 -0.77 10.31 -3.36
CA ARG A 81 -1.77 11.26 -2.82
C ARG A 81 -2.90 10.55 -2.08
N ARG A 82 -3.41 9.44 -2.63
CA ARG A 82 -4.43 8.61 -1.98
C ARG A 82 -3.90 8.02 -0.67
N ASP A 83 -2.71 7.46 -0.71
CA ASP A 83 -2.09 6.77 0.41
C ASP A 83 -1.74 7.73 1.58
N LEU A 84 -1.31 8.95 1.28
CA LEU A 84 -1.11 10.00 2.29
C LEU A 84 -2.40 10.38 3.02
N ARG A 85 -3.55 10.39 2.32
CA ARG A 85 -4.85 10.64 2.97
C ARG A 85 -5.25 9.50 3.89
N TRP A 86 -5.05 8.27 3.45
CA TRP A 86 -5.29 7.09 4.29
C TRP A 86 -4.34 7.06 5.50
N CYS A 87 -3.07 7.37 5.29
CA CYS A 87 -2.10 7.54 6.36
C CYS A 87 -2.60 8.56 7.41
N TYR A 88 -3.03 9.75 6.95
CA TYR A 88 -3.55 10.77 7.86
C TYR A 88 -4.77 10.28 8.66
N GLY A 89 -5.74 9.68 7.98
CA GLY A 89 -6.94 9.14 8.64
C GLY A 89 -6.61 8.03 9.64
N ASN A 90 -5.68 7.13 9.30
CA ASN A 90 -5.26 6.07 10.20
C ASN A 90 -4.46 6.60 11.40
N MET A 91 -3.71 7.69 11.24
CA MET A 91 -3.06 8.34 12.40
C MET A 91 -4.09 8.94 13.37
N GLN A 92 -5.30 9.33 12.92
CA GLN A 92 -6.35 9.77 13.82
C GLN A 92 -6.84 8.66 14.78
N TYR A 93 -6.64 7.39 14.43
CA TYR A 93 -7.01 6.26 15.28
C TYR A 93 -6.31 6.24 16.65
N TRP A 94 -5.17 6.92 16.81
CA TRP A 94 -4.57 7.09 18.13
C TRP A 94 -5.52 7.66 19.17
N LYS A 95 -6.39 8.60 18.76
CA LYS A 95 -7.42 9.17 19.63
C LYS A 95 -8.59 8.23 19.85
N LEU A 96 -8.84 7.35 18.89
CA LEU A 96 -9.99 6.45 18.88
C LEU A 96 -9.75 5.13 19.64
N LEU A 97 -8.50 4.73 19.83
CA LEU A 97 -8.16 3.52 20.60
C LEU A 97 -8.72 3.53 22.04
N ARG A 98 -9.03 4.70 22.58
CA ARG A 98 -9.56 4.87 23.94
C ARG A 98 -11.08 4.91 24.01
N ILE A 99 -11.79 4.80 22.90
CA ILE A 99 -13.26 4.77 22.90
C ILE A 99 -13.72 3.55 23.69
N GLY A 100 -14.67 3.79 24.63
CA GLY A 100 -15.30 2.71 25.39
C GLY A 100 -16.13 1.79 24.50
N GLY A 101 -16.30 0.54 24.92
CA GLY A 101 -17.17 -0.42 24.23
C GLY A 101 -16.59 -1.11 22.99
N LEU A 102 -15.43 -0.71 22.49
CA LEU A 102 -14.79 -1.39 21.37
C LEU A 102 -14.34 -2.81 21.76
N ALA A 103 -14.67 -3.80 20.92
CA ALA A 103 -14.16 -5.16 21.06
C ALA A 103 -12.61 -5.18 21.00
N PRO A 104 -11.94 -6.07 21.76
CA PRO A 104 -10.47 -6.16 21.75
C PRO A 104 -9.88 -6.36 20.35
N VAL A 105 -10.52 -7.20 19.53
CA VAL A 105 -10.07 -7.44 18.14
C VAL A 105 -10.20 -6.18 17.29
N SER A 106 -11.32 -5.44 17.40
CA SER A 106 -11.49 -4.18 16.68
C SER A 106 -10.45 -3.14 17.09
N ARG A 107 -10.14 -3.06 18.39
CA ARG A 107 -9.08 -2.18 18.89
C ARG A 107 -7.70 -2.57 18.35
N LEU A 108 -7.41 -3.88 18.29
CA LEU A 108 -6.19 -4.40 17.68
C LEU A 108 -6.13 -4.04 16.18
N GLN A 109 -7.23 -4.16 15.44
CA GLN A 109 -7.28 -3.81 14.03
C GLN A 109 -6.99 -2.32 13.80
N LEU A 110 -7.58 -1.42 14.58
CA LEU A 110 -7.27 0.02 14.52
C LEU A 110 -5.79 0.28 14.87
N TYR A 111 -5.23 -0.41 15.84
CA TYR A 111 -3.82 -0.31 16.18
C TYR A 111 -2.92 -0.81 15.03
N LEU A 112 -3.24 -1.94 14.41
CA LEU A 112 -2.50 -2.46 13.25
C LEU A 112 -2.57 -1.51 12.05
N ALA A 113 -3.70 -0.83 11.84
CA ALA A 113 -3.84 0.18 10.80
C ALA A 113 -2.91 1.39 11.03
N ILE A 114 -2.67 1.78 12.28
CA ILE A 114 -1.64 2.77 12.63
C ILE A 114 -0.24 2.22 12.31
N GLN A 115 0.05 0.99 12.77
CA GLN A 115 1.37 0.37 12.59
C GLN A 115 1.75 0.19 11.13
N MET A 116 0.78 -0.07 10.26
CA MET A 116 0.98 -0.18 8.81
C MET A 116 1.69 1.05 8.24
N TYR A 117 1.33 2.25 8.70
CA TYR A 117 1.96 3.50 8.25
C TYR A 117 3.22 3.86 9.02
N LEU A 118 3.30 3.51 10.31
CA LEU A 118 4.53 3.71 11.09
C LEU A 118 5.70 2.85 10.59
N ALA A 119 5.43 1.79 9.86
CA ALA A 119 6.45 0.98 9.21
C ALA A 119 7.33 1.79 8.24
N ALA A 120 6.76 2.79 7.53
CA ALA A 120 7.50 3.59 6.56
C ALA A 120 8.64 4.41 7.20
N PRO A 121 8.43 5.25 8.23
CA PRO A 121 9.54 5.93 8.91
C PRO A 121 10.50 4.96 9.62
N ALA A 122 10.00 3.84 10.16
CA ALA A 122 10.87 2.82 10.73
C ALA A 122 11.83 2.23 9.67
N TRP A 123 11.33 1.95 8.46
CA TRP A 123 12.13 1.55 7.32
C TRP A 123 13.18 2.59 6.93
N MET A 124 12.82 3.88 6.91
CA MET A 124 13.77 4.95 6.62
C MET A 124 14.86 5.03 7.68
N VAL A 125 14.50 4.92 8.97
CA VAL A 125 15.50 4.86 10.05
C VAL A 125 16.43 3.66 9.87
N PHE A 126 15.90 2.49 9.51
CA PHE A 126 16.71 1.31 9.24
C PHE A 126 17.67 1.51 8.06
N ILE A 127 17.19 2.08 6.95
CA ILE A 127 18.03 2.33 5.75
C ILE A 127 19.13 3.34 6.04
N PHE A 128 18.80 4.51 6.61
CA PHE A 128 19.79 5.54 6.91
C PHE A 128 20.72 5.12 8.05
N GLY A 129 20.20 4.44 9.06
CA GLY A 129 20.99 3.87 10.15
C GLY A 129 21.95 2.78 9.66
N GLY A 130 21.50 1.90 8.78
CA GLY A 130 22.34 0.88 8.15
C GLY A 130 23.43 1.50 7.27
N ALA A 131 23.10 2.54 6.49
CA ALA A 131 24.08 3.28 5.70
C ALA A 131 25.13 3.96 6.60
N TRP A 132 24.69 4.57 7.71
CA TRP A 132 25.62 5.16 8.68
C TRP A 132 26.52 4.12 9.34
N LEU A 133 25.96 2.97 9.76
CA LEU A 133 26.76 1.87 10.32
C LEU A 133 27.77 1.31 9.32
N ALA A 134 27.41 1.26 8.04
CA ALA A 134 28.32 0.81 6.99
C ALA A 134 29.59 1.70 6.87
N THR A 135 29.50 2.98 7.27
CA THR A 135 30.66 3.88 7.30
C THR A 135 31.55 3.68 8.54
N GLN A 136 31.09 2.89 9.53
CA GLN A 136 31.84 2.55 10.76
C GLN A 136 32.46 1.16 10.59
N SER A 137 33.47 1.05 9.72
CA SER A 137 34.03 -0.23 9.24
C SER A 137 34.44 -1.21 10.34
N ASP A 138 34.92 -0.71 11.48
CA ASP A 138 35.42 -1.54 12.59
C ASP A 138 34.28 -2.30 13.32
N GLN A 139 33.04 -1.81 13.23
CA GLN A 139 31.89 -2.44 13.90
C GLN A 139 31.19 -3.51 13.04
N VAL A 140 31.36 -3.45 11.72
CA VAL A 140 30.72 -4.39 10.78
C VAL A 140 31.57 -5.64 10.55
N ALA A 141 32.88 -5.57 10.81
CA ALA A 141 33.84 -6.66 10.56
C ALA A 141 33.55 -7.96 11.32
N GLY A 142 32.70 -7.94 12.33
CA GLY A 142 32.36 -9.11 13.16
C GLY A 142 31.10 -9.88 12.71
N VAL A 143 30.32 -9.35 11.76
CA VAL A 143 29.07 -10.02 11.33
C VAL A 143 29.34 -10.91 10.11
N PRO A 144 29.20 -12.26 10.24
CA PRO A 144 29.39 -13.13 9.08
C PRO A 144 28.39 -12.81 7.96
N LEU A 145 28.87 -12.72 6.72
CA LEU A 145 28.03 -12.43 5.54
C LEU A 145 26.82 -13.37 5.43
N TRP A 146 27.00 -14.66 5.72
CA TRP A 146 25.91 -15.64 5.68
C TRP A 146 24.80 -15.34 6.68
N ALA A 147 25.11 -14.79 7.87
CA ALA A 147 24.12 -14.42 8.86
C ALA A 147 23.29 -13.21 8.40
N GLY A 148 23.96 -12.21 7.79
CA GLY A 148 23.30 -11.06 7.17
C GLY A 148 22.39 -11.47 6.01
N LEU A 149 22.86 -12.32 5.11
CA LEU A 149 22.08 -12.85 4.00
C LEU A 149 20.92 -13.72 4.48
N GLY A 150 21.12 -14.54 5.50
CA GLY A 150 20.07 -15.35 6.11
C GLY A 150 18.95 -14.50 6.73
N LEU A 151 19.32 -13.46 7.48
CA LEU A 151 18.35 -12.52 8.04
C LEU A 151 17.58 -11.76 6.93
N PHE A 152 18.29 -11.29 5.91
CA PHE A 152 17.67 -10.64 4.76
C PHE A 152 16.66 -11.58 4.07
N ALA A 153 17.06 -12.81 3.77
CA ALA A 153 16.18 -13.79 3.14
C ALA A 153 14.95 -14.10 4.00
N LEU A 154 15.12 -14.23 5.32
CA LEU A 154 14.02 -14.43 6.27
C LEU A 154 13.05 -13.25 6.23
N LEU A 155 13.56 -12.01 6.35
CA LEU A 155 12.73 -10.81 6.33
C LEU A 155 12.00 -10.64 4.99
N MET A 156 12.66 -10.90 3.87
CA MET A 156 12.03 -10.85 2.54
C MET A 156 10.94 -11.92 2.41
N THR A 157 11.20 -13.13 2.88
CA THR A 157 10.20 -14.21 2.87
C THR A 157 8.99 -13.83 3.70
N LEU A 158 9.16 -13.30 4.91
CA LEU A 158 8.06 -12.87 5.76
C LEU A 158 7.25 -11.73 5.13
N ASN A 159 7.92 -10.74 4.53
CA ASN A 159 7.23 -9.63 3.83
C ASN A 159 6.46 -10.09 2.60
N LEU A 160 7.02 -11.00 1.82
CA LEU A 160 6.41 -11.51 0.60
C LEU A 160 5.46 -12.69 0.84
N PHE A 161 5.41 -13.24 2.05
CA PHE A 161 4.68 -14.46 2.37
C PHE A 161 3.21 -14.44 1.93
N PRO A 162 2.41 -13.38 2.20
CA PRO A 162 1.02 -13.33 1.75
C PRO A 162 0.90 -13.39 0.22
N LYS A 163 1.78 -12.69 -0.49
CA LYS A 163 1.83 -12.70 -1.96
C LYS A 163 2.24 -14.07 -2.51
N LEU A 164 3.28 -14.68 -1.93
CA LEU A 164 3.72 -16.01 -2.32
C LEU A 164 2.64 -17.06 -2.09
N MET A 165 1.87 -16.95 -1.00
CA MET A 165 0.73 -17.84 -0.75
C MET A 165 -0.39 -17.64 -1.76
N GLY A 166 -0.72 -16.41 -2.15
CA GLY A 166 -1.70 -16.14 -3.22
C GLY A 166 -1.27 -16.73 -4.55
N LEU A 167 -0.01 -16.53 -4.95
CA LEU A 167 0.56 -17.15 -6.17
C LEU A 167 0.54 -18.68 -6.08
N ALA A 168 0.92 -19.26 -4.95
CA ALA A 168 0.90 -20.70 -4.75
C ALA A 168 -0.53 -21.27 -4.86
N GLN A 169 -1.54 -20.57 -4.33
CA GLN A 169 -2.94 -20.96 -4.45
C GLN A 169 -3.41 -20.99 -5.91
N ILE A 170 -3.07 -19.98 -6.72
CA ILE A 170 -3.39 -19.94 -8.14
C ILE A 170 -2.67 -21.08 -8.88
N LEU A 171 -1.37 -21.29 -8.60
CA LEU A 171 -0.56 -22.32 -9.24
C LEU A 171 -0.99 -23.76 -8.87
N ALA A 172 -1.55 -23.96 -7.68
CA ALA A 172 -2.05 -25.25 -7.24
C ALA A 172 -3.35 -25.66 -7.95
N ASP A 173 -4.14 -24.69 -8.43
CA ASP A 173 -5.38 -24.93 -9.15
C ASP A 173 -5.16 -24.72 -10.68
N PRO A 174 -5.15 -25.82 -11.47
CA PRO A 174 -4.98 -25.72 -12.93
C PRO A 174 -6.06 -24.87 -13.63
N HIS A 175 -7.30 -24.90 -13.15
CA HIS A 175 -8.39 -24.13 -13.73
C HIS A 175 -8.19 -22.63 -13.48
N ARG A 176 -7.84 -22.25 -12.25
CA ARG A 176 -7.48 -20.86 -11.94
C ARG A 176 -6.23 -20.40 -12.71
N ALA A 177 -5.19 -21.21 -12.80
CA ALA A 177 -3.99 -20.83 -13.54
C ALA A 177 -4.29 -20.52 -15.03
N VAL A 178 -5.24 -21.22 -15.65
CA VAL A 178 -5.66 -20.96 -17.04
C VAL A 178 -6.35 -19.61 -17.18
N THR A 179 -7.16 -19.18 -16.21
CA THR A 179 -7.81 -17.85 -16.25
C THR A 179 -6.80 -16.70 -16.21
N TYR A 180 -5.62 -16.92 -15.63
CA TYR A 180 -4.49 -15.97 -15.64
C TYR A 180 -3.50 -16.22 -16.80
N GLY A 181 -3.90 -16.93 -17.84
CA GLY A 181 -3.06 -17.21 -19.01
C GLY A 181 -2.07 -18.36 -18.87
N GLY A 182 -2.21 -19.18 -17.83
CA GLY A 182 -1.40 -20.37 -17.57
C GLY A 182 -0.28 -20.16 -16.53
N ARG A 183 0.19 -21.28 -15.98
CA ARG A 183 1.18 -21.27 -14.87
C ARG A 183 2.44 -20.47 -15.18
N GLY A 184 2.93 -20.51 -16.42
CA GLY A 184 4.13 -19.75 -16.82
C GLY A 184 3.93 -18.24 -16.71
N ARG A 185 2.78 -17.72 -17.15
CA ARG A 185 2.45 -16.30 -17.04
C ARG A 185 2.22 -15.87 -15.59
N VAL A 186 1.58 -16.70 -14.79
CA VAL A 186 1.40 -16.45 -13.35
C VAL A 186 2.75 -16.29 -12.65
N VAL A 187 3.72 -17.18 -12.92
CA VAL A 187 5.07 -17.10 -12.33
C VAL A 187 5.80 -15.86 -12.85
N ALA A 188 5.80 -15.61 -14.15
CA ALA A 188 6.46 -14.46 -14.75
C ALA A 188 5.86 -13.14 -14.27
N GLY A 189 4.53 -13.02 -14.24
CA GLY A 189 3.82 -11.86 -13.74
C GLY A 189 4.08 -11.62 -12.25
N GLY A 190 4.02 -12.66 -11.43
CA GLY A 190 4.32 -12.58 -9.99
C GLY A 190 5.77 -12.13 -9.72
N PHE A 191 6.73 -12.63 -10.49
CA PHE A 191 8.13 -12.19 -10.39
C PHE A 191 8.31 -10.73 -10.82
N ALA A 192 7.71 -10.34 -11.95
CA ALA A 192 7.73 -8.96 -12.43
C ALA A 192 7.08 -7.99 -11.42
N GLU A 193 5.98 -8.40 -10.80
CA GLU A 193 5.31 -7.62 -9.76
C GLU A 193 6.17 -7.44 -8.51
N ILE A 194 6.88 -8.49 -8.08
CA ILE A 194 7.82 -8.39 -6.94
C ILE A 194 8.92 -7.39 -7.27
N LEU A 195 9.55 -7.48 -8.44
CA LEU A 195 10.59 -6.54 -8.86
C LEU A 195 10.05 -5.10 -8.93
N PHE A 196 8.87 -4.92 -9.52
CA PHE A 196 8.21 -3.61 -9.59
C PHE A 196 7.92 -3.05 -8.20
N SER A 197 7.39 -3.89 -7.30
CA SER A 197 7.14 -3.51 -5.90
C SER A 197 8.42 -3.09 -5.18
N MET A 198 9.54 -3.79 -5.41
CA MET A 198 10.85 -3.41 -4.84
C MET A 198 11.33 -2.03 -5.32
N LEU A 199 11.00 -1.65 -6.56
CA LEU A 199 11.33 -0.32 -7.10
C LEU A 199 10.39 0.78 -6.57
N VAL A 200 9.12 0.48 -6.35
CA VAL A 200 8.14 1.49 -5.94
C VAL A 200 8.15 1.70 -4.42
N THR A 201 8.35 0.65 -3.64
CA THR A 201 8.24 0.70 -2.17
C THR A 201 9.13 1.75 -1.51
N PRO A 202 10.44 1.92 -1.84
CA PRO A 202 11.27 2.96 -1.24
C PRO A 202 10.77 4.38 -1.55
N VAL A 203 10.23 4.60 -2.76
CA VAL A 203 9.67 5.91 -3.17
C VAL A 203 8.45 6.26 -2.33
N VAL A 204 7.54 5.30 -2.15
CA VAL A 204 6.32 5.46 -1.35
C VAL A 204 6.67 5.63 0.14
N ALA A 205 7.56 4.79 0.67
CA ALA A 205 7.99 4.86 2.07
C ALA A 205 8.65 6.21 2.41
N PHE A 206 9.46 6.75 1.50
CA PHE A 206 10.04 8.08 1.68
C PHE A 206 8.97 9.18 1.67
N ALA A 207 7.99 9.11 0.77
CA ALA A 207 6.88 10.08 0.72
C ALA A 207 6.03 10.04 1.99
N LEU A 208 5.68 8.85 2.48
CA LEU A 208 4.97 8.65 3.75
C LEU A 208 5.76 9.18 4.93
N THR A 209 7.05 8.87 5.02
CA THR A 209 7.93 9.35 6.11
C THR A 209 7.99 10.87 6.14
N ARG A 210 8.23 11.50 4.98
CA ARG A 210 8.24 12.97 4.85
C ARG A 210 6.90 13.58 5.26
N PHE A 211 5.79 12.94 4.88
CA PHE A 211 4.46 13.36 5.27
C PHE A 211 4.25 13.27 6.78
N MET A 212 4.62 12.14 7.39
CA MET A 212 4.46 11.92 8.84
C MET A 212 5.32 12.89 9.67
N ILE A 213 6.53 13.19 9.21
CA ILE A 213 7.34 14.25 9.80
C ILE A 213 6.58 15.58 9.71
N GLY A 214 6.06 15.95 8.54
CA GLY A 214 5.25 17.14 8.36
C GLY A 214 4.01 17.17 9.27
N LEU A 215 3.36 16.03 9.46
CA LEU A 215 2.21 15.87 10.35
C LEU A 215 2.59 16.14 11.80
N ALA A 216 3.74 15.65 12.26
CA ALA A 216 4.25 15.95 13.60
C ALA A 216 4.50 17.46 13.84
N PHE A 217 4.82 18.20 12.76
CA PHE A 217 4.97 19.67 12.77
C PHE A 217 3.68 20.41 12.39
N GLY A 218 2.52 19.77 12.47
CA GLY A 218 1.22 20.43 12.30
C GLY A 218 0.70 20.51 10.85
N LYS A 219 1.38 19.91 9.86
CA LYS A 219 0.84 19.81 8.51
C LYS A 219 -0.46 19.01 8.52
N ARG A 220 -1.46 19.49 7.75
CA ARG A 220 -2.73 18.80 7.54
C ARG A 220 -2.93 18.54 6.07
N ILE A 221 -3.64 17.46 5.74
CA ILE A 221 -4.16 17.19 4.40
C ILE A 221 -5.67 17.34 4.45
N GLY A 222 -6.23 18.08 3.46
CA GLY A 222 -7.65 18.13 3.21
C GLY A 222 -8.10 17.06 2.22
N TRP A 223 -9.39 16.85 2.12
CA TRP A 223 -9.98 16.00 1.10
C TRP A 223 -9.97 16.74 -0.24
N SER A 224 -9.22 16.24 -1.20
CA SER A 224 -9.22 16.73 -2.59
C SER A 224 -9.81 15.66 -3.52
N ALA A 225 -10.44 16.10 -4.60
CA ALA A 225 -10.95 15.19 -5.63
C ALA A 225 -9.83 14.28 -6.15
N GLN A 226 -10.14 13.00 -6.30
CA GLN A 226 -9.21 12.02 -6.85
C GLN A 226 -9.25 12.10 -8.38
N GLN A 227 -8.11 12.24 -9.01
CA GLN A 227 -7.97 12.08 -10.45
C GLN A 227 -8.15 10.59 -10.81
N ARG A 228 -9.12 10.31 -11.69
CA ARG A 228 -9.42 8.93 -12.14
C ARG A 228 -9.17 8.71 -13.63
N SER A 229 -9.04 9.79 -14.41
CA SER A 229 -8.96 9.77 -15.87
C SER A 229 -7.67 10.33 -16.44
N ARG A 230 -6.56 10.24 -15.68
CA ARG A 230 -5.27 10.70 -16.17
C ARG A 230 -4.68 9.70 -17.16
N GLU A 231 -4.37 10.16 -18.37
CA GLU A 231 -3.74 9.31 -19.39
C GLU A 231 -2.20 9.26 -19.24
N ARG A 232 -1.57 10.33 -18.75
CA ARG A 232 -0.12 10.44 -18.67
C ARG A 232 0.33 11.41 -17.56
N LEU A 233 1.45 11.09 -16.92
CA LEU A 233 2.14 11.98 -15.99
C LEU A 233 3.26 12.74 -16.73
N GLU A 234 3.18 14.07 -16.72
CA GLU A 234 4.18 14.92 -17.36
C GLU A 234 5.48 14.99 -16.54
N TRP A 235 6.62 15.13 -17.23
CA TRP A 235 7.94 15.18 -16.60
C TRP A 235 8.07 16.30 -15.57
N GLY A 236 7.52 17.49 -15.84
CA GLY A 236 7.55 18.63 -14.92
C GLY A 236 6.75 18.35 -13.65
N GLU A 237 5.59 17.72 -13.78
CA GLU A 237 4.77 17.33 -12.63
C GLU A 237 5.43 16.20 -11.82
N ALA A 238 5.98 15.19 -12.49
CA ALA A 238 6.74 14.13 -11.84
C ALA A 238 7.94 14.71 -11.07
N ALA A 239 8.69 15.61 -11.68
CA ALA A 239 9.81 16.29 -11.03
C ALA A 239 9.35 17.07 -9.79
N ALA A 240 8.26 17.82 -9.86
CA ALA A 240 7.72 18.59 -8.74
C ALA A 240 7.32 17.70 -7.54
N VAL A 241 6.84 16.49 -7.80
CA VAL A 241 6.42 15.54 -6.76
C VAL A 241 7.60 14.72 -6.20
N PHE A 242 8.49 14.23 -7.09
CA PHE A 242 9.48 13.20 -6.75
C PHE A 242 10.93 13.72 -6.59
N TRP A 243 11.21 15.03 -6.78
CA TRP A 243 12.56 15.57 -6.59
C TRP A 243 13.16 15.27 -5.20
N PRO A 244 12.38 15.23 -4.08
CA PRO A 244 12.98 14.96 -2.77
C PRO A 244 13.51 13.53 -2.64
N GLN A 245 12.80 12.55 -3.26
CA GLN A 245 13.25 11.16 -3.32
C GLN A 245 14.53 11.04 -4.13
N THR A 246 14.55 11.65 -5.32
CA THR A 246 15.74 11.66 -6.19
C THR A 246 16.94 12.32 -5.51
N LEU A 247 16.74 13.47 -4.87
CA LEU A 247 17.81 14.14 -4.13
C LEU A 247 18.33 13.30 -2.95
N ALA A 248 17.42 12.68 -2.18
CA ALA A 248 17.80 11.81 -1.07
C ALA A 248 18.59 10.60 -1.56
N GLY A 249 18.17 9.98 -2.67
CA GLY A 249 18.87 8.87 -3.29
C GLY A 249 20.28 9.25 -3.76
N LEU A 250 20.41 10.40 -4.43
CA LEU A 250 21.71 10.92 -4.89
C LEU A 250 22.64 11.26 -3.72
N ALA A 251 22.10 11.94 -2.67
CA ALA A 251 22.87 12.29 -1.49
C ALA A 251 23.37 11.02 -0.74
N LEU A 252 22.49 10.03 -0.57
CA LEU A 252 22.84 8.77 0.07
C LEU A 252 23.89 7.98 -0.75
N ALA A 253 23.72 7.93 -2.07
CA ALA A 253 24.69 7.26 -2.96
C ALA A 253 26.06 7.95 -2.94
N GLY A 254 26.09 9.30 -3.02
CA GLY A 254 27.32 10.07 -2.93
C GLY A 254 28.02 9.90 -1.59
N TRP A 255 27.27 9.90 -0.50
CA TRP A 255 27.83 9.66 0.83
C TRP A 255 28.42 8.24 0.96
N LEU A 256 27.70 7.20 0.54
CA LEU A 256 28.20 5.83 0.54
C LEU A 256 29.40 5.65 -0.40
N ALA A 257 29.39 6.29 -1.56
CA ALA A 257 30.51 6.25 -2.50
C ALA A 257 31.81 6.79 -1.88
N ALA A 258 31.69 7.85 -1.07
CA ALA A 258 32.82 8.49 -0.40
C ALA A 258 33.29 7.71 0.83
N MET A 259 32.37 7.15 1.61
CA MET A 259 32.68 6.61 2.96
C MET A 259 32.70 5.08 3.03
N ALA A 260 31.89 4.40 2.22
CA ALA A 260 31.73 2.95 2.23
C ALA A 260 31.33 2.42 0.85
N PRO A 261 32.22 2.47 -0.18
CA PRO A 261 31.84 2.14 -1.57
C PRO A 261 31.27 0.73 -1.75
N TRP A 262 31.70 -0.22 -0.94
CA TRP A 262 31.18 -1.59 -0.94
C TRP A 262 29.68 -1.68 -0.60
N ALA A 263 29.18 -0.75 0.24
CA ALA A 263 27.77 -0.72 0.64
C ALA A 263 26.83 -0.29 -0.50
N LEU A 264 27.34 0.33 -1.56
CA LEU A 264 26.55 0.67 -2.76
C LEU A 264 25.93 -0.57 -3.40
N VAL A 265 26.63 -1.71 -3.40
CA VAL A 265 26.11 -2.96 -3.98
C VAL A 265 24.89 -3.45 -3.21
N PHE A 266 24.93 -3.43 -1.89
CA PHE A 266 23.82 -3.87 -1.04
C PHE A 266 22.67 -2.84 -1.01
N GLY A 267 23.01 -1.57 -1.09
CA GLY A 267 22.04 -0.47 -1.17
C GLY A 267 21.43 -0.27 -2.56
N ALA A 268 21.96 -0.91 -3.60
CA ALA A 268 21.59 -0.64 -4.99
C ALA A 268 20.09 -0.68 -5.28
N PRO A 269 19.28 -1.64 -4.80
CA PRO A 269 17.85 -1.65 -5.06
C PRO A 269 17.14 -0.40 -4.55
N ILE A 270 17.53 0.09 -3.36
CA ILE A 270 16.94 1.28 -2.73
C ILE A 270 17.44 2.55 -3.41
N LEU A 271 18.75 2.62 -3.68
CA LEU A 271 19.37 3.77 -4.33
C LEU A 271 18.83 3.97 -5.74
N VAL A 272 18.76 2.91 -6.54
CA VAL A 272 18.17 2.94 -7.89
C VAL A 272 16.73 3.40 -7.83
N SER A 273 15.93 2.86 -6.92
CA SER A 273 14.54 3.24 -6.72
C SER A 273 14.39 4.74 -6.45
N LEU A 274 15.12 5.27 -5.47
CA LEU A 274 15.02 6.67 -5.07
C LEU A 274 15.55 7.61 -6.16
N ILE A 275 16.70 7.31 -6.76
CA ILE A 275 17.30 8.12 -7.82
C ILE A 275 16.41 8.15 -9.05
N ALA A 276 15.86 7.00 -9.42
CA ALA A 276 14.98 6.86 -10.57
C ALA A 276 13.51 7.22 -10.30
N ALA A 277 13.16 7.80 -9.16
CA ALA A 277 11.77 8.06 -8.79
C ALA A 277 11.00 8.88 -9.84
N ILE A 278 11.64 9.91 -10.42
CA ILE A 278 11.03 10.74 -11.47
C ILE A 278 10.81 9.93 -12.77
N PRO A 279 11.84 9.34 -13.40
CA PRO A 279 11.65 8.57 -14.63
C PRO A 279 10.76 7.32 -14.40
N LEU A 280 10.80 6.68 -13.23
CA LEU A 280 9.93 5.57 -12.90
C LEU A 280 8.45 6.01 -12.90
N ALA A 281 8.13 7.13 -12.25
CA ALA A 281 6.77 7.65 -12.18
C ALA A 281 6.22 8.01 -13.58
N VAL A 282 7.05 8.56 -14.46
CA VAL A 282 6.66 8.86 -15.84
C VAL A 282 6.52 7.58 -16.66
N ALA A 283 7.50 6.67 -16.59
CA ALA A 283 7.52 5.43 -17.38
C ALA A 283 6.29 4.56 -17.13
N THR A 284 5.82 4.48 -15.87
CA THR A 284 4.63 3.68 -15.49
C THR A 284 3.32 4.21 -16.10
N THR A 285 3.29 5.44 -16.61
CA THR A 285 2.12 6.03 -17.27
C THR A 285 2.28 6.08 -18.80
N MET A 286 3.39 5.60 -19.35
CA MET A 286 3.60 5.63 -20.79
C MET A 286 2.82 4.51 -21.49
N PRO A 287 2.15 4.80 -22.64
CA PRO A 287 1.45 3.76 -23.42
C PRO A 287 2.34 2.60 -23.84
N PHE A 288 3.63 2.85 -24.05
CA PHE A 288 4.63 1.82 -24.35
C PHE A 288 4.74 0.78 -23.22
N ALA A 289 4.80 1.22 -21.97
CA ALA A 289 4.92 0.31 -20.81
C ALA A 289 3.68 -0.60 -20.71
N ASN A 290 2.50 -0.03 -20.93
CA ASN A 290 1.26 -0.80 -20.95
C ASN A 290 1.23 -1.81 -22.10
N ARG A 291 1.57 -1.40 -23.32
CA ARG A 291 1.67 -2.32 -24.47
C ARG A 291 2.65 -3.45 -24.20
N LEU A 292 3.84 -3.13 -23.70
CA LEU A 292 4.87 -4.14 -23.39
C LEU A 292 4.35 -5.16 -22.36
N SER A 293 3.65 -4.70 -21.31
CA SER A 293 3.08 -5.61 -20.30
C SER A 293 2.00 -6.54 -20.90
N LEU A 294 1.16 -6.00 -21.77
CA LEU A 294 0.13 -6.78 -22.47
C LEU A 294 0.73 -7.78 -23.44
N ASP A 295 1.71 -7.36 -24.26
CA ASP A 295 2.38 -8.22 -25.25
C ASP A 295 3.12 -9.39 -24.58
N LEU A 296 3.71 -9.14 -23.41
CA LEU A 296 4.38 -10.16 -22.60
C LEU A 296 3.39 -10.99 -21.76
N GLY A 297 2.12 -10.60 -21.68
CA GLY A 297 1.12 -11.21 -20.82
C GLY A 297 1.47 -11.09 -19.33
N LEU A 298 2.16 -9.99 -18.94
CA LEU A 298 2.45 -9.64 -17.56
C LEU A 298 1.31 -8.80 -16.99
N PHE A 299 0.97 -9.03 -15.72
CA PHE A 299 -0.10 -8.33 -15.00
C PHE A 299 -1.51 -8.50 -15.64
N ASP A 300 -1.66 -9.54 -16.47
CA ASP A 300 -2.91 -9.88 -17.14
C ASP A 300 -3.83 -10.59 -16.14
N ILE A 301 -4.92 -9.92 -15.76
CA ILE A 301 -5.94 -10.45 -14.85
C ILE A 301 -7.20 -10.86 -15.64
N PRO A 302 -7.98 -11.82 -15.13
CA PRO A 302 -9.20 -12.29 -15.81
C PRO A 302 -10.17 -11.17 -16.19
N GLU A 303 -10.27 -10.16 -15.32
CA GLU A 303 -11.16 -9.01 -15.45
C GLU A 303 -10.83 -8.14 -16.67
N ASP A 304 -9.57 -7.98 -17.02
CA ASP A 304 -9.13 -7.21 -18.19
C ASP A 304 -9.61 -7.85 -19.50
N ARG A 305 -9.87 -9.18 -19.49
CA ARG A 305 -10.31 -9.94 -20.66
C ARG A 305 -11.81 -9.94 -20.84
N VAL A 306 -12.58 -9.79 -19.79
CA VAL A 306 -14.06 -9.79 -19.83
C VAL A 306 -14.59 -8.48 -20.42
N GLY A 307 -13.73 -7.48 -20.67
CA GLY A 307 -14.11 -6.22 -21.27
C GLY A 307 -15.15 -5.51 -20.41
N ILE A 308 -14.81 -5.23 -19.14
CA ILE A 308 -15.69 -4.47 -18.28
C ILE A 308 -15.73 -3.05 -18.85
N ASP A 309 -16.74 -2.79 -19.63
CA ASP A 309 -17.12 -1.46 -20.05
C ASP A 309 -17.66 -0.72 -18.81
N ALA A 310 -16.74 -0.20 -18.00
CA ALA A 310 -17.06 0.56 -16.80
C ALA A 310 -17.92 1.80 -17.11
N ALA A 311 -18.04 2.17 -18.39
CA ALA A 311 -18.88 3.24 -18.88
C ALA A 311 -20.34 2.80 -19.09
N ASN A 312 -20.63 1.49 -19.10
CA ASN A 312 -21.97 1.01 -19.36
C ASN A 312 -22.29 -0.22 -18.47
N PRO A 313 -22.54 -0.01 -17.16
CA PRO A 313 -22.97 -1.10 -16.31
C PRO A 313 -24.27 -1.69 -16.89
N ALA A 314 -24.24 -2.99 -17.17
CA ALA A 314 -25.45 -3.67 -17.61
C ALA A 314 -26.61 -3.38 -16.62
N PRO A 315 -27.79 -2.98 -17.08
CA PRO A 315 -28.91 -2.72 -16.19
C PRO A 315 -29.18 -3.98 -15.36
N LEU A 316 -29.22 -3.82 -14.04
CA LEU A 316 -29.63 -4.87 -13.12
C LEU A 316 -30.94 -5.48 -13.63
N ARG A 317 -30.95 -6.77 -13.91
CA ARG A 317 -32.19 -7.46 -14.29
C ARG A 317 -33.12 -7.42 -13.08
N GLU A 318 -34.39 -7.07 -13.30
CA GLU A 318 -35.41 -7.05 -12.23
C GLU A 318 -35.52 -8.38 -11.46
N ALA A 319 -35.04 -9.49 -12.04
CA ALA A 319 -34.98 -10.80 -11.41
C ALA A 319 -33.91 -10.92 -10.30
N ASP A 320 -32.95 -9.99 -10.21
CA ASP A 320 -31.85 -10.03 -9.24
C ASP A 320 -32.15 -9.21 -7.97
N ILE A 321 -33.37 -8.64 -7.88
CA ILE A 321 -33.80 -7.75 -6.76
C ILE A 321 -34.89 -8.44 -5.90
N ALA A 322 -35.29 -9.68 -6.19
CA ALA A 322 -36.33 -10.40 -5.46
C ALA A 322 -35.80 -11.23 -4.27
#